data_2119398c7f70325af7ca9c3c8f5382b7
#
_entry.id   2119398c7f70325af7ca9c3c8f5382b7
#
_cell.length_a   1.000
_cell.length_b   1.000
_cell.length_c   1.000
_cell.angle_alpha   90.00
_cell.angle_beta   90.00
_cell.angle_gamma   90.00
#
_symmetry.space_group_name_H-M   'P 1'
#
loop_
_entity.id
_entity.type
_entity.pdbx_description
1 polymer ?
#
loop_
_entity_poly.entity_id
_entity_poly.type
_entity_poly.pdbx_seq_one_letter_code
_entity_poly.pdbx_strand_id
1 'polypeptide(L)'
;MKKTKIIWIVAIIAIVAVIGLLVFGYVRRLTQDVKNPIVTMEIADYGTIKVELYPDIAPNTVKNFVSKIQEGYYDGLTFHRTIPEFMIQGGDKDGTGSGETDYCIPGEFIANGFKDNKLKHERGVISMARASYSGTGLTSYSYNSASTQFFIVTQDTASLDGYYAAFGKVIEGVDVVDKISNTEVVYRSSDLGTNEEAPKDDNGNAIASDRPVNPPVITKMTVETYGVDYSGYETVEPFDYTAWLYNYYGIQQ
;
A
#
# COMPACT_ATOMS: atom_id res chain seq x y z
N MET A 1 47.73 15.61 -45.78
CA MET A 1 48.02 14.75 -44.60
C MET A 1 47.88 15.44 -43.24
N LYS A 2 48.32 16.68 -43.05
CA LYS A 2 48.21 17.37 -41.72
C LYS A 2 46.75 17.67 -41.30
N LYS A 3 45.87 18.10 -42.23
CA LYS A 3 44.46 18.43 -41.95
C LYS A 3 43.64 17.22 -41.52
N THR A 4 43.84 16.04 -42.14
CA THR A 4 43.12 14.80 -41.79
C THR A 4 43.48 14.30 -40.40
N LYS A 5 44.77 14.41 -39.98
CA LYS A 5 45.22 14.06 -38.64
C LYS A 5 44.57 14.94 -37.57
N ILE A 6 44.40 16.23 -37.81
CA ILE A 6 43.76 17.18 -36.91
C ILE A 6 42.27 16.83 -36.74
N ILE A 7 41.56 16.48 -37.83
CA ILE A 7 40.14 16.07 -37.77
C ILE A 7 39.99 14.83 -36.90
N TRP A 8 40.83 13.82 -37.04
CA TRP A 8 40.77 12.61 -36.23
C TRP A 8 41.08 12.88 -34.74
N ILE A 9 42.02 13.78 -34.44
CA ILE A 9 42.31 14.17 -33.05
C ILE A 9 41.09 14.86 -32.41
N VAL A 10 40.47 15.80 -33.13
CA VAL A 10 39.25 16.48 -32.65
C VAL A 10 38.08 15.49 -32.44
N ALA A 11 37.91 14.54 -33.36
CA ALA A 11 36.90 13.51 -33.23
C ALA A 11 37.10 12.61 -31.99
N ILE A 12 38.38 12.22 -31.74
CA ILE A 12 38.72 11.40 -30.55
C ILE A 12 38.46 12.20 -29.26
N ILE A 13 38.83 13.46 -29.21
CA ILE A 13 38.57 14.32 -28.03
C ILE A 13 37.08 14.46 -27.79
N ALA A 14 36.26 14.64 -28.85
CA ALA A 14 34.80 14.72 -28.72
C ALA A 14 34.22 13.42 -28.18
N ILE A 15 34.65 12.25 -28.67
CA ILE A 15 34.21 10.95 -28.20
C ILE A 15 34.60 10.75 -26.71
N VAL A 16 35.82 11.08 -26.32
CA VAL A 16 36.27 10.97 -24.92
C VAL A 16 35.43 11.88 -24.00
N ALA A 17 35.09 13.10 -24.45
CA ALA A 17 34.26 14.02 -23.72
C ALA A 17 32.83 13.47 -23.51
N VAL A 18 32.24 12.89 -24.56
CA VAL A 18 30.92 12.28 -24.48
C VAL A 18 30.92 11.07 -23.52
N ILE A 19 31.95 10.20 -23.61
CA ILE A 19 32.09 9.07 -22.69
C ILE A 19 32.26 9.58 -21.26
N GLY A 20 33.07 10.62 -21.04
CA GLY A 20 33.26 11.24 -19.74
C GLY A 20 31.97 11.78 -19.14
N LEU A 21 31.12 12.43 -19.94
CA LEU A 21 29.79 12.90 -19.53
C LEU A 21 28.84 11.75 -19.18
N LEU A 22 28.85 10.68 -19.97
CA LEU A 22 28.03 9.50 -19.70
C LEU A 22 28.46 8.78 -18.42
N VAL A 23 29.77 8.59 -18.23
CA VAL A 23 30.32 8.00 -17.00
C VAL A 23 30.03 8.89 -15.79
N PHE A 24 30.22 10.20 -15.92
CA PHE A 24 29.88 11.15 -14.85
C PHE A 24 28.39 11.10 -14.49
N GLY A 25 27.51 11.10 -15.50
CA GLY A 25 26.06 10.95 -15.29
C GLY A 25 25.72 9.63 -14.60
N TYR A 26 26.35 8.53 -15.03
CA TYR A 26 26.15 7.21 -14.42
C TYR A 26 26.66 7.16 -12.97
N VAL A 27 27.87 7.64 -12.70
CA VAL A 27 28.44 7.71 -11.34
C VAL A 27 27.57 8.62 -10.45
N ARG A 28 27.17 9.79 -10.94
CA ARG A 28 26.27 10.69 -10.19
C ARG A 28 24.96 10.01 -9.84
N ARG A 29 24.38 9.21 -10.74
CA ARG A 29 23.16 8.44 -10.50
C ARG A 29 23.36 7.37 -9.42
N LEU A 30 24.52 6.70 -9.39
CA LEU A 30 24.86 5.68 -8.40
C LEU A 30 25.23 6.27 -7.02
N THR A 31 25.64 7.54 -6.96
CA THR A 31 26.05 8.22 -5.72
C THR A 31 25.00 9.20 -5.19
N GLN A 32 23.87 9.39 -5.88
CA GLN A 32 22.76 10.12 -5.30
C GLN A 32 22.16 9.25 -4.18
N ASP A 33 22.21 9.73 -2.94
CA ASP A 33 21.37 9.25 -1.86
C ASP A 33 19.90 9.49 -2.28
N VAL A 34 19.27 8.49 -2.88
CA VAL A 34 17.86 8.55 -3.24
C VAL A 34 17.10 8.49 -1.93
N LYS A 35 16.58 9.62 -1.50
CA LYS A 35 15.75 9.68 -0.30
C LYS A 35 14.47 8.91 -0.53
N ASN A 36 14.07 8.16 0.48
CA ASN A 36 12.77 7.49 0.49
C ASN A 36 11.61 8.50 0.43
N PRO A 37 10.53 8.21 -0.28
CA PRO A 37 9.37 9.10 -0.32
C PRO A 37 8.73 9.23 1.07
N ILE A 38 8.32 10.46 1.38
CA ILE A 38 7.62 10.77 2.64
C ILE A 38 6.17 11.12 2.33
N VAL A 39 5.26 10.34 2.88
CA VAL A 39 3.82 10.60 2.81
C VAL A 39 3.39 11.41 4.02
N THR A 40 2.54 12.40 3.81
CA THR A 40 1.86 13.17 4.86
C THR A 40 0.36 12.95 4.74
N MET A 41 -0.26 12.43 5.80
CA MET A 41 -1.70 12.22 5.93
C MET A 41 -2.25 13.20 6.96
N GLU A 42 -3.15 14.08 6.55
CA GLU A 42 -3.87 14.99 7.43
C GLU A 42 -5.20 14.34 7.81
N ILE A 43 -5.44 14.12 9.09
CA ILE A 43 -6.63 13.44 9.59
C ILE A 43 -7.49 14.44 10.38
N ALA A 44 -8.75 14.62 9.95
CA ALA A 44 -9.69 15.54 10.60
C ALA A 44 -9.78 15.23 12.11
N ASP A 45 -9.64 16.25 12.93
CA ASP A 45 -9.76 16.21 14.40
C ASP A 45 -8.69 15.37 15.14
N TYR A 46 -7.80 14.66 14.41
CA TYR A 46 -6.77 13.80 15.02
C TYR A 46 -5.35 14.36 14.85
N GLY A 47 -5.04 15.02 13.75
CA GLY A 47 -3.72 15.58 13.44
C GLY A 47 -3.07 14.95 12.22
N THR A 48 -1.76 14.91 12.19
CA THR A 48 -0.96 14.51 11.02
C THR A 48 -0.15 13.25 11.31
N ILE A 49 -0.11 12.35 10.33
CA ILE A 49 0.76 11.16 10.32
C ILE A 49 1.74 11.32 9.17
N LYS A 50 3.05 11.13 9.41
CA LYS A 50 4.05 11.02 8.34
C LYS A 50 4.61 9.62 8.27
N VAL A 51 4.71 9.10 7.05
CA VAL A 51 5.18 7.75 6.74
C VAL A 51 6.33 7.82 5.76
N GLU A 52 7.44 7.20 6.10
CA GLU A 52 8.52 6.92 5.15
C GLU A 52 8.22 5.61 4.43
N LEU A 53 8.24 5.64 3.08
CA LEU A 53 8.02 4.46 2.25
C LEU A 53 9.35 3.84 1.83
N TYR A 54 9.37 2.52 1.63
CA TYR A 54 10.58 1.75 1.32
C TYR A 54 10.50 1.10 -0.07
N PRO A 55 10.79 1.85 -1.16
CA PRO A 55 10.72 1.33 -2.54
C PRO A 55 11.71 0.18 -2.82
N ASP A 56 12.80 0.07 -2.06
CA ASP A 56 13.75 -1.03 -2.18
C ASP A 56 13.20 -2.34 -1.58
N ILE A 57 12.19 -2.25 -0.68
CA ILE A 57 11.59 -3.40 0.00
C ILE A 57 10.34 -3.89 -0.76
N ALA A 58 9.50 -2.97 -1.24
CA ALA A 58 8.26 -3.28 -1.94
C ALA A 58 8.03 -2.29 -3.10
N PRO A 59 8.82 -2.40 -4.19
CA PRO A 59 8.86 -1.42 -5.26
C PRO A 59 7.53 -1.22 -5.97
N ASN A 60 6.80 -2.29 -6.29
CA ASN A 60 5.52 -2.21 -6.98
C ASN A 60 4.43 -1.63 -6.08
N THR A 61 4.40 -2.05 -4.83
CA THR A 61 3.48 -1.54 -3.80
C THR A 61 3.67 -0.04 -3.58
N VAL A 62 4.92 0.41 -3.43
CA VAL A 62 5.23 1.84 -3.26
C VAL A 62 4.82 2.65 -4.48
N LYS A 63 5.09 2.18 -5.70
CA LYS A 63 4.65 2.84 -6.93
C LYS A 63 3.13 2.98 -7.00
N ASN A 64 2.40 1.90 -6.73
CA ASN A 64 0.94 1.92 -6.70
C ASN A 64 0.44 2.95 -5.67
N PHE A 65 0.93 2.88 -4.43
CA PHE A 65 0.48 3.76 -3.36
C PHE A 65 0.78 5.23 -3.65
N VAL A 66 2.01 5.55 -4.11
CA VAL A 66 2.41 6.92 -4.50
C VAL A 66 1.57 7.44 -5.67
N SER A 67 1.33 6.62 -6.71
CA SER A 67 0.48 7.01 -7.84
C SER A 67 -0.94 7.37 -7.37
N LYS A 68 -1.53 6.59 -6.48
CA LYS A 68 -2.87 6.86 -5.93
C LYS A 68 -2.90 8.13 -5.07
N ILE A 69 -1.84 8.43 -4.32
CA ILE A 69 -1.73 9.70 -3.61
C ILE A 69 -1.68 10.88 -4.59
N GLN A 70 -0.88 10.78 -5.65
CA GLN A 70 -0.73 11.83 -6.67
C GLN A 70 -2.03 12.07 -7.46
N GLU A 71 -2.86 11.03 -7.64
CA GLU A 71 -4.20 11.12 -8.20
C GLU A 71 -5.22 11.76 -7.24
N GLY A 72 -4.87 11.97 -5.96
CA GLY A 72 -5.78 12.45 -4.92
C GLY A 72 -6.80 11.41 -4.47
N TYR A 73 -6.55 10.12 -4.76
CA TYR A 73 -7.49 9.03 -4.50
C TYR A 73 -7.88 8.92 -3.03
N TYR A 74 -6.95 9.16 -2.10
CA TYR A 74 -7.17 9.00 -0.66
C TYR A 74 -7.84 10.18 0.02
N ASP A 75 -7.95 11.34 -0.66
CA ASP A 75 -8.57 12.53 -0.10
C ASP A 75 -10.07 12.30 0.15
N GLY A 76 -10.52 12.52 1.37
CA GLY A 76 -11.89 12.28 1.81
C GLY A 76 -12.20 10.85 2.24
N LEU A 77 -11.29 9.89 2.04
CA LEU A 77 -11.47 8.52 2.51
C LEU A 77 -11.33 8.41 4.03
N THR A 78 -11.83 7.29 4.58
CA THR A 78 -11.87 7.07 6.02
C THR A 78 -11.00 5.89 6.45
N PHE A 79 -10.65 5.89 7.74
CA PHE A 79 -10.26 4.67 8.42
C PHE A 79 -11.54 3.93 8.81
N HIS A 80 -11.90 2.96 8.01
CA HIS A 80 -13.18 2.24 8.11
C HIS A 80 -13.15 1.06 9.08
N ARG A 81 -11.96 0.65 9.55
CA ARG A 81 -11.78 -0.42 10.53
C ARG A 81 -10.64 -0.08 11.48
N THR A 82 -10.90 -0.19 12.80
CA THR A 82 -9.93 0.14 13.84
C THR A 82 -9.97 -0.89 14.96
N ILE A 83 -8.81 -1.47 15.27
CA ILE A 83 -8.67 -2.45 16.36
C ILE A 83 -7.50 -2.01 17.26
N PRO A 84 -7.78 -1.67 18.53
CA PRO A 84 -6.73 -1.37 19.51
C PRO A 84 -5.72 -2.52 19.59
N GLU A 85 -4.46 -2.20 19.83
CA GLU A 85 -3.37 -3.18 19.95
C GLU A 85 -3.19 -4.09 18.73
N PHE A 86 -3.73 -3.68 17.56
CA PHE A 86 -3.54 -4.38 16.31
C PHE A 86 -3.28 -3.41 15.16
N MET A 87 -4.32 -2.74 14.61
CA MET A 87 -4.14 -1.88 13.43
C MET A 87 -5.27 -0.89 13.23
N ILE A 88 -5.02 0.11 12.37
CA ILE A 88 -6.03 0.93 11.70
C ILE A 88 -5.98 0.66 10.21
N GLN A 89 -7.14 0.51 9.55
CA GLN A 89 -7.25 0.20 8.12
C GLN A 89 -8.08 1.25 7.39
N GLY A 90 -7.57 1.71 6.25
CA GLY A 90 -8.19 2.71 5.38
C GLY A 90 -7.94 2.45 3.91
N GLY A 91 -8.28 3.42 3.05
CA GLY A 91 -8.03 3.36 1.60
C GLY A 91 -9.09 2.62 0.79
N ASP A 92 -10.24 2.36 1.39
CA ASP A 92 -11.44 1.87 0.71
C ASP A 92 -12.32 3.04 0.29
N LYS A 93 -12.64 3.16 -1.00
CA LYS A 93 -13.47 4.21 -1.55
C LYS A 93 -14.91 4.18 -1.00
N ASP A 94 -15.43 2.98 -0.75
CA ASP A 94 -16.79 2.79 -0.25
C ASP A 94 -16.86 2.85 1.29
N GLY A 95 -15.71 2.82 1.96
CA GLY A 95 -15.60 2.87 3.42
C GLY A 95 -16.22 1.66 4.13
N THR A 96 -16.36 0.54 3.44
CA THR A 96 -16.98 -0.70 3.94
C THR A 96 -15.96 -1.78 4.29
N GLY A 97 -14.75 -1.67 3.74
CA GLY A 97 -13.71 -2.71 3.75
C GLY A 97 -13.85 -3.73 2.63
N SER A 98 -14.94 -3.65 1.85
CA SER A 98 -15.27 -4.57 0.75
C SER A 98 -15.33 -3.86 -0.61
N GLY A 99 -14.92 -2.60 -0.68
CA GLY A 99 -14.93 -1.83 -1.93
C GLY A 99 -14.07 -2.49 -3.00
N GLU A 100 -14.62 -2.61 -4.19
CA GLU A 100 -13.95 -3.22 -5.34
C GLU A 100 -13.12 -2.19 -6.10
N THR A 101 -12.06 -2.66 -6.74
CA THR A 101 -11.21 -1.89 -7.66
C THR A 101 -11.10 -2.63 -8.98
N ASP A 102 -10.84 -1.89 -10.06
CA ASP A 102 -10.70 -2.45 -11.41
C ASP A 102 -9.39 -3.25 -11.59
N TYR A 103 -8.54 -3.29 -10.57
CA TYR A 103 -7.25 -3.94 -10.62
C TYR A 103 -6.81 -4.41 -9.23
N CYS A 104 -5.87 -5.35 -9.22
CA CYS A 104 -5.07 -5.71 -8.06
C CYS A 104 -3.57 -5.55 -8.38
N ILE A 105 -2.72 -5.69 -7.38
CA ILE A 105 -1.26 -5.73 -7.55
C ILE A 105 -0.70 -7.05 -7.02
N PRO A 106 0.42 -7.53 -7.60
CA PRO A 106 1.14 -8.68 -7.06
C PRO A 106 1.57 -8.43 -5.62
N GLY A 107 1.37 -9.42 -4.75
CA GLY A 107 1.76 -9.32 -3.35
C GLY A 107 3.28 -9.45 -3.18
N GLU A 108 3.95 -8.40 -2.72
CA GLU A 108 5.39 -8.35 -2.51
C GLU A 108 5.75 -8.82 -1.09
N PHE A 109 5.63 -10.11 -0.81
CA PHE A 109 5.97 -10.74 0.48
C PHE A 109 6.41 -12.19 0.31
N ILE A 110 7.08 -12.74 1.34
CA ILE A 110 7.80 -14.01 1.29
C ILE A 110 6.88 -15.18 0.88
N ALA A 111 5.69 -15.31 1.46
CA ALA A 111 4.76 -16.39 1.18
C ALA A 111 4.26 -16.40 -0.28
N ASN A 112 4.32 -15.25 -0.98
CA ASN A 112 4.02 -15.12 -2.40
C ASN A 112 5.27 -15.26 -3.31
N GLY A 113 6.40 -15.66 -2.76
CA GLY A 113 7.66 -15.85 -3.49
C GLY A 113 8.55 -14.60 -3.61
N PHE A 114 8.13 -13.46 -3.12
CA PHE A 114 8.92 -12.22 -3.11
C PHE A 114 9.83 -12.19 -1.88
N LYS A 115 11.11 -12.58 -2.06
CA LYS A 115 12.05 -12.86 -0.97
C LYS A 115 12.71 -11.62 -0.35
N ASP A 116 12.63 -10.49 -1.02
CA ASP A 116 13.35 -9.27 -0.63
C ASP A 116 12.61 -8.49 0.47
N ASN A 117 11.29 -8.64 0.57
CA ASN A 117 10.52 -8.02 1.64
C ASN A 117 10.61 -8.83 2.94
N LYS A 118 11.48 -8.37 3.84
CA LYS A 118 11.70 -8.92 5.19
C LYS A 118 11.29 -7.94 6.29
N LEU A 119 10.59 -6.87 5.91
CA LEU A 119 10.13 -5.87 6.87
C LEU A 119 9.16 -6.51 7.86
N LYS A 120 9.46 -6.32 9.14
CA LYS A 120 8.64 -6.84 10.23
C LYS A 120 7.47 -5.92 10.51
N HIS A 121 6.32 -6.48 10.86
CA HIS A 121 5.14 -5.71 11.27
C HIS A 121 5.29 -5.22 12.72
N GLU A 122 6.30 -4.39 12.95
CA GLU A 122 6.48 -3.66 14.20
C GLU A 122 5.52 -2.45 14.26
N ARG A 123 5.26 -1.96 15.47
CA ARG A 123 4.41 -0.77 15.66
C ARG A 123 4.81 0.39 14.74
N GLY A 124 3.82 0.94 14.04
CA GLY A 124 3.97 2.02 13.06
C GLY A 124 4.27 1.56 11.62
N VAL A 125 4.45 0.26 11.36
CA VAL A 125 4.64 -0.22 9.98
C VAL A 125 3.32 -0.13 9.21
N ILE A 126 3.39 0.37 7.96
CA ILE A 126 2.29 0.38 6.99
C ILE A 126 2.42 -0.82 6.05
N SER A 127 1.30 -1.46 5.76
CA SER A 127 1.22 -2.65 4.91
C SER A 127 -0.05 -2.63 4.06
N MET A 128 -0.06 -3.34 2.91
CA MET A 128 -1.25 -3.46 2.09
C MET A 128 -2.23 -4.47 2.67
N ALA A 129 -3.50 -4.07 2.73
CA ALA A 129 -4.58 -5.00 2.97
C ALA A 129 -4.85 -5.83 1.70
N ARG A 130 -5.39 -7.03 1.88
CA ARG A 130 -5.75 -7.95 0.80
C ARG A 130 -6.95 -8.81 1.19
N ALA A 131 -7.66 -9.33 0.20
CA ALA A 131 -8.73 -10.27 0.43
C ALA A 131 -8.21 -11.62 0.96
N SER A 132 -9.07 -12.33 1.68
CA SER A 132 -8.83 -13.69 2.13
C SER A 132 -9.93 -14.59 1.57
N TYR A 133 -9.65 -15.21 0.41
CA TYR A 133 -10.58 -16.14 -0.19
C TYR A 133 -10.44 -17.52 0.46
N SER A 134 -11.58 -18.08 0.91
CA SER A 134 -11.64 -19.43 1.46
C SER A 134 -11.88 -20.44 0.34
N GLY A 135 -11.06 -21.48 0.28
CA GLY A 135 -11.19 -22.58 -0.69
C GLY A 135 -9.86 -23.15 -1.14
N THR A 136 -9.87 -24.40 -1.58
CA THR A 136 -8.67 -25.07 -2.08
C THR A 136 -8.18 -24.41 -3.36
N GLY A 137 -6.91 -24.06 -3.40
CA GLY A 137 -6.25 -23.46 -4.57
C GLY A 137 -6.43 -21.94 -4.71
N LEU A 138 -7.11 -21.26 -3.77
CA LEU A 138 -7.36 -19.81 -3.85
C LEU A 138 -6.25 -18.95 -3.21
N THR A 139 -5.21 -19.56 -2.65
CA THR A 139 -4.13 -18.83 -1.96
C THR A 139 -3.45 -17.80 -2.84
N SER A 140 -3.14 -18.14 -4.11
CA SER A 140 -2.48 -17.20 -5.03
C SER A 140 -3.37 -16.01 -5.39
N TYR A 141 -4.68 -16.22 -5.51
CA TYR A 141 -5.63 -15.12 -5.74
C TYR A 141 -5.72 -14.21 -4.51
N SER A 142 -5.79 -14.79 -3.28
CA SER A 142 -5.73 -14.02 -2.04
C SER A 142 -4.44 -13.22 -1.92
N TYR A 143 -3.30 -13.79 -2.31
CA TYR A 143 -2.00 -13.15 -2.21
C TYR A 143 -1.80 -12.01 -3.19
N ASN A 144 -2.50 -12.00 -4.32
CA ASN A 144 -2.44 -11.00 -5.37
C ASN A 144 -3.73 -10.17 -5.45
N SER A 145 -4.39 -9.92 -4.33
CA SER A 145 -5.67 -9.19 -4.26
C SER A 145 -5.56 -7.80 -3.59
N ALA A 146 -4.37 -7.35 -3.28
CA ALA A 146 -4.16 -5.99 -2.79
C ALA A 146 -4.38 -4.96 -3.91
N SER A 147 -4.90 -3.77 -3.57
CA SER A 147 -5.08 -2.67 -4.52
C SER A 147 -4.82 -1.30 -3.89
N THR A 148 -5.79 -0.74 -3.16
CA THR A 148 -5.73 0.60 -2.57
C THR A 148 -5.80 0.60 -1.06
N GLN A 149 -6.40 -0.44 -0.45
CA GLN A 149 -6.55 -0.51 0.99
C GLN A 149 -5.21 -0.82 1.69
N PHE A 150 -4.94 -0.08 2.75
CA PHE A 150 -3.75 -0.22 3.58
C PHE A 150 -4.10 -0.28 5.07
N PHE A 151 -3.18 -0.77 5.88
CA PHE A 151 -3.29 -0.70 7.33
C PHE A 151 -1.97 -0.26 7.97
N ILE A 152 -2.06 0.35 9.16
CA ILE A 152 -0.91 0.72 9.99
C ILE A 152 -1.04 -0.04 11.30
N VAL A 153 -0.04 -0.85 11.66
CA VAL A 153 -0.06 -1.61 12.91
C VAL A 153 0.24 -0.73 14.11
N THR A 154 -0.51 -0.93 15.19
CA THR A 154 -0.36 -0.18 16.45
C THR A 154 0.46 -0.94 17.48
N GLN A 155 0.71 -2.22 17.25
CA GLN A 155 1.53 -3.11 18.08
C GLN A 155 2.29 -4.09 17.18
N ASP A 156 3.41 -4.62 17.66
CA ASP A 156 4.17 -5.64 16.96
C ASP A 156 3.32 -6.89 16.70
N THR A 157 3.17 -7.24 15.42
CA THR A 157 2.25 -8.29 14.98
C THR A 157 2.99 -9.29 14.07
N ALA A 158 3.84 -10.11 14.66
CA ALA A 158 4.70 -11.07 13.96
C ALA A 158 3.93 -12.10 13.11
N SER A 159 2.64 -12.33 13.37
CA SER A 159 1.80 -13.22 12.57
C SER A 159 1.56 -12.74 11.13
N LEU A 160 1.77 -11.45 10.87
CA LEU A 160 1.65 -10.85 9.53
C LEU A 160 2.97 -10.93 8.72
N ASP A 161 4.09 -11.20 9.39
CA ASP A 161 5.42 -11.23 8.77
C ASP A 161 5.50 -12.24 7.64
N GLY A 162 5.89 -11.77 6.46
CA GLY A 162 6.01 -12.61 5.27
C GLY A 162 4.69 -13.01 4.61
N TYR A 163 3.53 -12.55 5.12
CA TYR A 163 2.20 -12.81 4.54
C TYR A 163 1.49 -11.56 4.04
N TYR A 164 2.03 -10.37 4.32
CA TYR A 164 1.52 -9.08 3.85
C TYR A 164 2.67 -8.21 3.34
N ALA A 165 2.38 -7.35 2.37
CA ALA A 165 3.35 -6.44 1.77
C ALA A 165 3.53 -5.20 2.66
N ALA A 166 4.41 -5.28 3.65
CA ALA A 166 4.86 -4.13 4.41
C ALA A 166 5.75 -3.26 3.52
N PHE A 167 5.52 -1.93 3.47
CA PHE A 167 6.17 -1.06 2.50
C PHE A 167 6.61 0.31 3.04
N GLY A 168 6.53 0.52 4.35
CA GLY A 168 6.95 1.76 5.00
C GLY A 168 6.74 1.75 6.51
N LYS A 169 7.10 2.87 7.16
CA LYS A 169 6.93 3.04 8.60
C LYS A 169 6.57 4.49 8.94
N VAL A 170 5.71 4.67 9.93
CA VAL A 170 5.39 5.97 10.53
C VAL A 170 6.64 6.53 11.20
N ILE A 171 7.01 7.75 10.81
CA ILE A 171 8.16 8.50 11.36
C ILE A 171 7.72 9.67 12.24
N GLU A 172 6.45 10.10 12.12
CA GLU A 172 5.85 11.17 12.92
C GLU A 172 4.35 10.91 13.07
N GLY A 173 3.78 11.20 14.25
CA GLY A 173 2.34 11.04 14.50
C GLY A 173 1.89 9.62 14.85
N VAL A 174 2.76 8.78 15.38
CA VAL A 174 2.38 7.44 15.84
C VAL A 174 1.34 7.47 16.98
N ASP A 175 1.33 8.54 17.79
CA ASP A 175 0.29 8.80 18.79
C ASP A 175 -1.07 9.14 18.16
N VAL A 176 -1.10 9.72 16.95
CA VAL A 176 -2.32 9.92 16.17
C VAL A 176 -2.87 8.57 15.71
N VAL A 177 -2.00 7.64 15.25
CA VAL A 177 -2.39 6.26 14.91
C VAL A 177 -3.03 5.56 16.10
N ASP A 178 -2.45 5.69 17.31
CA ASP A 178 -3.01 5.12 18.54
C ASP A 178 -4.37 5.73 18.90
N LYS A 179 -4.53 7.04 18.79
CA LYS A 179 -5.82 7.71 19.02
C LYS A 179 -6.90 7.18 18.09
N ILE A 180 -6.57 7.01 16.79
CA ILE A 180 -7.49 6.45 15.79
C ILE A 180 -7.85 5.01 16.13
N SER A 181 -6.89 4.18 16.55
CA SER A 181 -7.15 2.77 16.88
C SER A 181 -8.10 2.59 18.06
N ASN A 182 -8.15 3.58 18.95
CA ASN A 182 -9.00 3.58 20.15
C ASN A 182 -10.34 4.31 19.96
N THR A 183 -10.72 4.64 18.71
CA THR A 183 -12.04 5.22 18.46
C THR A 183 -13.16 4.25 18.83
N GLU A 184 -14.30 4.79 19.26
CA GLU A 184 -15.50 4.02 19.52
C GLU A 184 -15.97 3.34 18.21
N VAL A 185 -16.29 2.06 18.28
CA VAL A 185 -16.78 1.27 17.15
C VAL A 185 -18.21 0.82 17.38
N VAL A 186 -18.94 0.55 16.29
CA VAL A 186 -20.33 0.10 16.34
C VAL A 186 -20.44 -1.20 17.14
N TYR A 187 -19.54 -2.14 16.89
CA TYR A 187 -19.34 -3.35 17.69
C TYR A 187 -17.98 -3.98 17.39
N ARG A 188 -17.50 -4.82 18.29
CA ARG A 188 -16.33 -5.67 18.07
C ARG A 188 -16.77 -7.07 17.71
N SER A 189 -16.01 -7.74 16.84
CA SER A 189 -16.30 -9.15 16.51
C SER A 189 -16.22 -10.06 17.73
N SER A 190 -15.43 -9.69 18.74
CA SER A 190 -15.34 -10.39 20.03
C SER A 190 -16.60 -10.25 20.91
N ASP A 191 -17.44 -9.25 20.65
CA ASP A 191 -18.61 -8.93 21.48
C ASP A 191 -19.83 -9.75 21.04
N LEU A 192 -19.79 -10.32 19.83
CA LEU A 192 -20.88 -11.17 19.33
C LEU A 192 -20.71 -12.61 19.82
N GLY A 193 -21.78 -13.14 20.40
CA GLY A 193 -21.91 -14.56 20.70
C GLY A 193 -21.97 -15.40 19.43
N THR A 194 -21.73 -16.71 19.54
CA THR A 194 -21.67 -17.65 18.39
C THR A 194 -22.93 -17.73 17.54
N ASN A 195 -24.05 -17.18 18.02
CA ASN A 195 -25.36 -17.19 17.34
C ASN A 195 -25.95 -15.78 17.19
N GLU A 196 -25.19 -14.72 17.44
CA GLU A 196 -25.67 -13.35 17.31
C GLU A 196 -25.36 -12.83 15.91
N GLU A 197 -26.36 -12.21 15.27
CA GLU A 197 -26.17 -11.55 13.98
C GLU A 197 -25.49 -10.18 14.17
N ALA A 198 -24.65 -9.80 13.19
CA ALA A 198 -24.08 -8.47 13.13
C ALA A 198 -25.19 -7.39 13.10
N PRO A 199 -25.01 -6.24 13.76
CA PRO A 199 -25.87 -5.09 13.63
C PRO A 199 -26.07 -4.73 12.15
N LYS A 200 -27.25 -4.19 11.82
CA LYS A 200 -27.60 -3.79 10.46
C LYS A 200 -27.75 -2.28 10.35
N ASP A 201 -27.38 -1.74 9.20
CA ASP A 201 -27.63 -0.35 8.87
C ASP A 201 -29.12 -0.08 8.56
N ASP A 202 -29.47 1.18 8.29
CA ASP A 202 -30.85 1.60 7.99
C ASP A 202 -31.41 0.95 6.72
N ASN A 203 -30.56 0.40 5.85
CA ASN A 203 -30.92 -0.32 4.63
C ASN A 203 -31.01 -1.84 4.84
N GLY A 204 -30.73 -2.32 6.06
CA GLY A 204 -30.75 -3.73 6.42
C GLY A 204 -29.46 -4.49 6.09
N ASN A 205 -28.39 -3.84 5.67
CA ASN A 205 -27.09 -4.45 5.39
C ASN A 205 -26.32 -4.65 6.71
N ALA A 206 -25.63 -5.79 6.82
CA ALA A 206 -24.77 -6.04 7.98
C ALA A 206 -23.64 -5.00 8.05
N ILE A 207 -23.48 -4.39 9.24
CA ILE A 207 -22.35 -3.49 9.51
C ILE A 207 -21.10 -4.33 9.74
N ALA A 208 -19.98 -3.96 9.14
CA ALA A 208 -18.71 -4.64 9.38
C ALA A 208 -18.25 -4.47 10.85
N SER A 209 -17.66 -5.51 11.42
CA SER A 209 -17.04 -5.42 12.75
C SER A 209 -15.91 -4.40 12.78
N ASP A 210 -15.65 -3.85 13.97
CA ASP A 210 -14.57 -2.90 14.23
C ASP A 210 -14.68 -1.59 13.41
N ARG A 211 -15.87 -1.30 12.87
CA ARG A 211 -16.15 -0.05 12.16
C ARG A 211 -16.34 1.09 13.15
N PRO A 212 -15.57 2.19 13.07
CA PRO A 212 -15.80 3.35 13.90
C PRO A 212 -17.22 3.92 13.77
N VAL A 213 -17.82 4.33 14.89
CA VAL A 213 -19.12 5.06 14.88
C VAL A 213 -19.00 6.34 14.08
N ASN A 214 -17.89 7.06 14.26
CA ASN A 214 -17.51 8.24 13.50
C ASN A 214 -16.15 7.96 12.83
N PRO A 215 -16.12 7.43 11.59
CA PRO A 215 -14.88 7.07 10.94
C PRO A 215 -13.93 8.28 10.74
N PRO A 216 -12.67 8.23 11.22
CA PRO A 216 -11.70 9.29 11.01
C PRO A 216 -11.44 9.52 9.52
N VAL A 217 -11.48 10.79 9.07
CA VAL A 217 -11.39 11.18 7.66
C VAL A 217 -9.98 11.65 7.32
N ILE A 218 -9.41 11.12 6.26
CA ILE A 218 -8.18 11.64 5.63
C ILE A 218 -8.58 12.88 4.82
N THR A 219 -8.35 14.06 5.36
CA THR A 219 -8.71 15.31 4.66
C THR A 219 -7.80 15.59 3.48
N LYS A 220 -6.52 15.21 3.61
CA LYS A 220 -5.53 15.33 2.55
C LYS A 220 -4.43 14.29 2.71
N MET A 221 -3.98 13.73 1.59
CA MET A 221 -2.78 12.90 1.54
C MET A 221 -1.84 13.44 0.47
N THR A 222 -0.57 13.66 0.83
CA THR A 222 0.46 14.16 -0.09
C THR A 222 1.71 13.31 0.03
N VAL A 223 2.57 13.35 -1.00
CA VAL A 223 3.84 12.63 -1.00
C VAL A 223 4.97 13.51 -1.55
N GLU A 224 6.07 13.56 -0.82
CA GLU A 224 7.34 14.13 -1.28
C GLU A 224 8.20 13.02 -1.88
N THR A 225 8.41 13.05 -3.20
CA THR A 225 9.15 12.01 -3.94
C THR A 225 10.59 12.38 -4.24
N TYR A 226 11.03 13.58 -3.88
CA TYR A 226 12.36 14.12 -4.16
C TYR A 226 12.74 14.06 -5.65
N GLY A 227 11.73 14.17 -6.53
CA GLY A 227 11.92 14.15 -7.98
C GLY A 227 12.06 12.75 -8.59
N VAL A 228 11.83 11.69 -7.82
CA VAL A 228 11.76 10.32 -8.33
C VAL A 228 10.36 10.07 -8.91
N ASP A 229 10.33 9.44 -10.08
CA ASP A 229 9.09 8.98 -10.73
C ASP A 229 8.69 7.60 -10.18
N TYR A 230 7.48 7.53 -9.64
CA TYR A 230 6.86 6.30 -9.11
C TYR A 230 5.70 5.81 -9.99
N SER A 231 5.59 6.25 -11.23
CA SER A 231 4.60 5.74 -12.19
C SER A 231 4.92 4.31 -12.66
N GLY A 232 3.96 3.68 -13.34
CA GLY A 232 4.18 2.41 -14.05
C GLY A 232 4.36 1.21 -13.10
N TYR A 233 3.39 1.00 -12.19
CA TYR A 233 3.29 -0.21 -11.40
C TYR A 233 2.62 -1.35 -12.18
N GLU A 234 2.95 -2.60 -11.81
CA GLU A 234 2.35 -3.80 -12.37
C GLU A 234 0.99 -4.07 -11.72
N THR A 235 0.02 -4.49 -12.54
CA THR A 235 -1.32 -4.85 -12.10
C THR A 235 -1.65 -6.29 -12.51
N VAL A 236 -2.60 -6.88 -11.79
CA VAL A 236 -3.25 -8.15 -12.11
C VAL A 236 -4.76 -7.95 -12.10
N GLU A 237 -5.48 -8.77 -12.87
CA GLU A 237 -6.94 -8.75 -12.88
C GLU A 237 -7.50 -9.18 -11.51
N PRO A 238 -8.55 -8.51 -11.01
CA PRO A 238 -9.26 -8.94 -9.82
C PRO A 238 -9.82 -10.35 -9.99
N PHE A 239 -9.76 -11.14 -8.92
CA PHE A 239 -10.35 -12.47 -8.92
C PHE A 239 -11.86 -12.40 -8.64
N ASP A 240 -12.66 -12.84 -9.60
CA ASP A 240 -14.12 -12.94 -9.42
C ASP A 240 -14.48 -14.16 -8.54
N TYR A 241 -14.46 -13.92 -7.22
CA TYR A 241 -14.80 -14.95 -6.23
C TYR A 241 -16.25 -15.39 -6.33
N THR A 242 -17.16 -14.51 -6.71
CA THR A 242 -18.58 -14.81 -6.88
C THR A 242 -18.82 -15.76 -8.05
N ALA A 243 -18.25 -15.46 -9.22
CA ALA A 243 -18.32 -16.36 -10.36
C ALA A 243 -17.63 -17.71 -10.08
N TRP A 244 -16.52 -17.70 -9.34
CA TRP A 244 -15.86 -18.94 -8.92
C TRP A 244 -16.77 -19.78 -8.02
N LEU A 245 -17.46 -19.19 -7.03
CA LEU A 245 -18.42 -19.90 -6.15
C LEU A 245 -19.55 -20.52 -6.96
N TYR A 246 -20.17 -19.77 -7.86
CA TYR A 246 -21.25 -20.30 -8.71
C TYR A 246 -20.78 -21.51 -9.53
N ASN A 247 -19.62 -21.42 -10.15
CA ASN A 247 -19.03 -22.53 -10.89
C ASN A 247 -18.71 -23.73 -10.00
N TYR A 248 -18.17 -23.49 -8.79
CA TYR A 248 -17.79 -24.54 -7.86
C TYR A 248 -19.02 -25.31 -7.33
N TYR A 249 -20.13 -24.64 -7.07
CA TYR A 249 -21.38 -25.24 -6.59
C TYR A 249 -22.33 -25.62 -7.72
N GLY A 250 -21.99 -25.41 -8.99
CA GLY A 250 -22.85 -25.75 -10.14
C GLY A 250 -24.13 -24.91 -10.21
N ILE A 251 -24.14 -23.70 -9.65
CA ILE A 251 -25.29 -22.78 -9.67
C ILE A 251 -25.26 -22.05 -11.02
N GLN A 252 -26.27 -22.27 -11.85
CA GLN A 252 -26.46 -21.49 -13.09
C GLN A 252 -27.03 -20.11 -12.74
N GLN A 253 -26.44 -19.06 -13.36
CA GLN A 253 -26.95 -17.68 -13.29
C GLN A 253 -28.23 -17.52 -14.12
#